data_e3dfe04501cf5df60c392e0f7ad2926e
#
_entry.id   e3dfe04501cf5df60c392e0f7ad2926e
#
_cell.length_a   1.000
_cell.length_b   1.000
_cell.length_c   1.000
_cell.angle_alpha   90.00
_cell.angle_beta   90.00
_cell.angle_gamma   90.00
#
_symmetry.space_group_name_H-M   'P 1'
#
loop_
_entity.id
_entity.type
_entity.pdbx_description
1 polymer ?
#
loop_
_entity_poly.entity_id
_entity_poly.type
_entity_poly.pdbx_seq_one_letter_code
_entity_poly.pdbx_strand_id
1 'polypeptide(L)'
;MRSIRGVVLICVFFWIAGSNLSADVNQDKADLPKAENKAPDETKPLKVYILSGQSNMVGMGHIAGDKPGTLQTLVKKDGKFQHLVDGDGSWVTRDDVFFVDLTNRRIAKWMTVGVMGRNVGPEVQFGFLLGDYHDEMVLVIKAAQGNRSISFDVMPPSSRIGAPKVGKFYKGWQYDAFVADTHKILDNLKEYFPAYEGQGYEIAGFCWWQGHKDAGLSQRYYERHLVNLINDFRSEFKAPKAPFAIATVGFDGKGMNKKYLQILKAQMAVSDPEKYPEFAGNVKSIDIRPLWRSGGDSPSGAGYHYNGNAETYTLVGDALGREMIKMLKSEEVLKF
;
A
#
# COMPACT_ATOMS: atom_id res chain seq x y z
N MET A 1 -19.94 -16.12 -72.83
CA MET A 1 -19.14 -15.04 -72.16
C MET A 1 -19.82 -14.67 -70.86
N ARG A 2 -19.40 -15.26 -69.75
CA ARG A 2 -19.86 -14.91 -68.39
C ARG A 2 -18.65 -14.42 -67.60
N SER A 3 -18.67 -13.15 -67.20
CA SER A 3 -17.67 -12.49 -66.42
C SER A 3 -17.80 -12.90 -64.94
N ILE A 4 -16.75 -13.46 -64.35
CA ILE A 4 -16.63 -13.77 -62.94
C ILE A 4 -15.96 -12.54 -62.30
N ARG A 5 -16.69 -11.78 -61.49
CA ARG A 5 -16.15 -10.73 -60.63
C ARG A 5 -15.58 -11.38 -59.36
N GLY A 6 -14.29 -11.38 -59.22
CA GLY A 6 -13.59 -11.76 -57.98
C GLY A 6 -13.80 -10.73 -56.90
N VAL A 7 -14.33 -11.19 -55.75
CA VAL A 7 -14.37 -10.39 -54.52
C VAL A 7 -13.05 -10.59 -53.80
N VAL A 8 -12.27 -9.54 -53.71
CA VAL A 8 -11.05 -9.50 -52.91
C VAL A 8 -11.46 -9.19 -51.45
N LEU A 9 -11.35 -10.18 -50.60
CA LEU A 9 -11.55 -10.04 -49.14
C LEU A 9 -10.25 -9.49 -48.55
N ILE A 10 -10.23 -8.21 -48.19
CA ILE A 10 -9.12 -7.59 -47.46
C ILE A 10 -9.31 -7.93 -45.98
N CYS A 11 -8.55 -8.93 -45.49
CA CYS A 11 -8.43 -9.20 -44.06
C CYS A 11 -7.55 -8.11 -43.46
N VAL A 12 -8.14 -7.13 -42.78
CA VAL A 12 -7.45 -6.19 -41.93
C VAL A 12 -7.10 -6.89 -40.62
N PHE A 13 -5.89 -7.35 -40.49
CA PHE A 13 -5.35 -7.79 -39.20
C PHE A 13 -5.15 -6.57 -38.31
N PHE A 14 -6.08 -6.35 -37.37
CA PHE A 14 -5.80 -5.46 -36.24
C PHE A 14 -4.76 -6.15 -35.34
N TRP A 15 -3.54 -5.70 -35.46
CA TRP A 15 -2.48 -6.00 -34.52
C TRP A 15 -2.80 -5.24 -33.23
N ILE A 16 -3.50 -5.88 -32.28
CA ILE A 16 -3.61 -5.34 -30.93
C ILE A 16 -2.22 -5.50 -30.32
N ALA A 17 -1.45 -4.43 -30.35
CA ALA A 17 -0.25 -4.31 -29.55
C ALA A 17 -0.70 -4.41 -28.08
N GLY A 18 -0.54 -5.56 -27.49
CA GLY A 18 -0.64 -5.75 -26.05
C GLY A 18 0.39 -4.84 -25.40
N SER A 19 -0.02 -3.66 -24.99
CA SER A 19 0.77 -2.83 -24.10
C SER A 19 0.85 -3.57 -22.78
N ASN A 20 1.96 -4.28 -22.58
CA ASN A 20 2.41 -4.70 -21.25
C ASN A 20 2.58 -3.43 -20.43
N LEU A 21 1.53 -3.01 -19.74
CA LEU A 21 1.61 -2.07 -18.63
C LEU A 21 2.23 -2.80 -17.41
N SER A 22 3.51 -3.17 -17.54
CA SER A 22 4.38 -3.15 -16.38
C SER A 22 4.47 -1.67 -16.02
N ALA A 23 3.83 -1.26 -14.93
CA ALA A 23 4.07 0.05 -14.35
C ALA A 23 5.59 0.21 -14.27
N ASP A 24 6.10 1.19 -15.00
CA ASP A 24 7.54 1.42 -15.11
C ASP A 24 8.00 2.04 -13.79
N VAL A 25 8.32 1.18 -12.81
CA VAL A 25 8.81 1.57 -11.48
C VAL A 25 10.23 2.18 -11.59
N ASN A 26 10.78 2.22 -12.80
CA ASN A 26 12.03 2.89 -13.15
C ASN A 26 11.84 4.33 -13.64
N GLN A 27 10.62 4.87 -13.57
CA GLN A 27 10.42 6.28 -13.88
C GLN A 27 11.22 7.14 -12.90
N ASP A 28 12.15 7.79 -13.47
CA ASP A 28 13.13 8.76 -13.02
C ASP A 28 13.06 9.21 -11.56
N LYS A 29 14.18 8.93 -10.88
CA LYS A 29 14.55 9.38 -9.53
C LYS A 29 14.52 10.91 -9.34
N ALA A 30 14.14 11.67 -10.38
CA ALA A 30 14.17 13.13 -10.42
C ALA A 30 12.85 13.81 -10.01
N ASP A 31 11.70 13.12 -10.06
CA ASP A 31 10.38 13.75 -9.92
C ASP A 31 9.54 13.22 -8.75
N LEU A 32 10.17 12.99 -7.59
CA LEU A 32 9.37 12.95 -6.36
C LEU A 32 8.94 14.39 -6.08
N PRO A 33 7.63 14.67 -5.96
CA PRO A 33 7.16 16.02 -5.73
C PRO A 33 7.81 16.57 -4.46
N LYS A 34 8.29 17.83 -4.53
CA LYS A 34 8.61 18.57 -3.31
C LYS A 34 7.30 18.69 -2.56
N ALA A 35 7.34 18.37 -1.26
CA ALA A 35 6.20 18.61 -0.40
C ALA A 35 5.81 20.10 -0.51
N GLU A 36 4.71 20.37 -1.20
CA GLU A 36 4.09 21.68 -1.13
C GLU A 36 3.34 21.73 0.18
N ASN A 37 3.86 22.48 1.17
CA ASN A 37 3.13 22.76 2.40
C ASN A 37 1.96 23.69 2.05
N LYS A 38 0.88 23.11 1.55
CA LYS A 38 -0.41 23.76 1.39
C LYS A 38 -1.19 23.56 2.68
N ALA A 39 -1.64 24.66 3.28
CA ALA A 39 -2.53 24.55 4.44
C ALA A 39 -3.80 23.79 4.04
N PRO A 40 -4.16 22.71 4.76
CA PRO A 40 -5.32 21.90 4.44
C PRO A 40 -6.62 22.66 4.74
N ASP A 41 -7.68 22.28 4.05
CA ASP A 41 -9.05 22.73 4.36
C ASP A 41 -9.60 21.91 5.55
N GLU A 42 -9.42 22.43 6.74
CA GLU A 42 -9.87 21.80 7.99
C GLU A 42 -11.39 21.72 8.14
N THR A 43 -12.16 22.38 7.27
CA THR A 43 -13.63 22.35 7.32
C THR A 43 -14.25 21.16 6.61
N LYS A 44 -13.47 20.48 5.75
CA LYS A 44 -13.90 19.31 4.98
C LYS A 44 -13.70 18.00 5.75
N PRO A 45 -14.48 16.95 5.43
CA PRO A 45 -14.28 15.62 6.00
C PRO A 45 -12.86 15.10 5.77
N LEU A 46 -12.28 14.45 6.80
CA LEU A 46 -10.95 13.84 6.72
C LEU A 46 -10.91 12.77 5.64
N LYS A 47 -9.81 12.69 4.89
CA LYS A 47 -9.51 11.57 3.99
C LYS A 47 -8.75 10.49 4.75
N VAL A 48 -9.41 9.37 5.05
CA VAL A 48 -8.85 8.29 5.87
C VAL A 48 -8.32 7.17 5.00
N TYR A 49 -7.06 6.79 5.23
CA TYR A 49 -6.40 5.65 4.58
C TYR A 49 -6.00 4.60 5.61
N ILE A 50 -6.36 3.33 5.35
CA ILE A 50 -6.06 2.20 6.22
C ILE A 50 -4.96 1.35 5.58
N LEU A 51 -3.78 1.33 6.21
CA LEU A 51 -2.61 0.57 5.77
C LEU A 51 -2.51 -0.71 6.58
N SER A 52 -2.80 -1.86 5.96
CA SER A 52 -2.84 -3.16 6.64
C SER A 52 -1.85 -4.17 6.05
N GLY A 53 -1.44 -5.13 6.87
CA GLY A 53 -0.48 -6.16 6.47
C GLY A 53 0.33 -6.76 7.60
N GLN A 54 1.57 -7.16 7.27
CA GLN A 54 2.50 -7.70 8.25
C GLN A 54 3.72 -6.79 8.48
N SER A 55 4.84 -7.36 8.98
CA SER A 55 6.04 -6.60 9.37
C SER A 55 6.56 -5.61 8.32
N ASN A 56 6.46 -5.92 7.03
CA ASN A 56 6.87 -4.99 5.98
C ASN A 56 5.93 -3.78 5.90
N MET A 57 4.62 -3.97 6.12
CA MET A 57 3.70 -2.83 6.26
C MET A 57 3.95 -2.05 7.57
N VAL A 58 4.35 -2.72 8.66
CA VAL A 58 4.78 -2.02 9.90
C VAL A 58 5.95 -1.09 9.61
N GLY A 59 6.92 -1.53 8.79
CA GLY A 59 8.09 -0.76 8.41
C GLY A 59 9.36 -1.21 9.12
N MET A 60 10.33 -1.66 8.32
CA MET A 60 11.62 -2.21 8.79
C MET A 60 12.82 -1.54 8.12
N GLY A 61 12.62 -0.47 7.34
CA GLY A 61 13.70 0.31 6.75
C GLY A 61 14.48 1.09 7.82
N HIS A 62 15.79 0.94 7.86
CA HIS A 62 16.63 1.62 8.86
C HIS A 62 16.72 3.11 8.54
N ILE A 63 16.39 3.97 9.50
CA ILE A 63 16.51 5.42 9.34
C ILE A 63 17.94 5.85 9.59
N ALA A 64 18.47 5.56 10.78
CA ALA A 64 19.78 6.02 11.22
C ALA A 64 20.91 5.08 10.81
N GLY A 65 22.09 5.66 10.59
CA GLY A 65 23.34 4.95 10.33
C GLY A 65 24.04 5.43 9.08
N ASP A 66 25.25 4.91 8.88
CA ASP A 66 26.17 5.26 7.79
C ASP A 66 26.27 4.18 6.71
N LYS A 67 25.58 3.03 6.90
CA LYS A 67 25.56 1.93 5.96
C LYS A 67 24.72 2.28 4.72
N PRO A 68 25.07 1.69 3.55
CA PRO A 68 24.25 1.81 2.36
C PRO A 68 22.77 1.44 2.65
N GLY A 69 21.84 2.16 2.03
CA GLY A 69 20.41 1.90 2.17
C GLY A 69 19.78 2.32 3.49
N THR A 70 20.50 2.95 4.44
CA THR A 70 19.86 3.70 5.52
C THR A 70 19.30 5.01 4.99
N LEU A 71 18.16 5.49 5.53
CA LEU A 71 17.53 6.70 5.04
C LEU A 71 18.46 7.93 5.16
N GLN A 72 19.20 8.02 6.26
CA GLN A 72 20.20 9.10 6.44
C GLN A 72 21.27 9.08 5.36
N THR A 73 21.79 7.90 4.97
CA THR A 73 22.78 7.80 3.89
C THR A 73 22.17 8.18 2.55
N LEU A 74 20.98 7.70 2.25
CA LEU A 74 20.25 8.03 1.02
C LEU A 74 20.02 9.53 0.87
N VAL A 75 19.63 10.22 1.95
CA VAL A 75 19.39 11.67 1.93
C VAL A 75 20.69 12.45 1.90
N LYS A 76 21.63 12.18 2.83
CA LYS A 76 22.82 13.02 3.04
C LYS A 76 23.96 12.76 2.05
N LYS A 77 24.15 11.50 1.62
CA LYS A 77 25.25 11.12 0.72
C LYS A 77 24.79 10.93 -0.72
N ASP A 78 23.62 10.29 -0.91
CA ASP A 78 23.15 9.92 -2.24
C ASP A 78 22.24 11.00 -2.86
N GLY A 79 21.86 12.05 -2.11
CA GLY A 79 21.00 13.12 -2.57
C GLY A 79 19.56 12.70 -2.92
N LYS A 80 19.13 11.52 -2.44
CA LYS A 80 17.78 10.97 -2.66
C LYS A 80 16.80 11.50 -1.63
N PHE A 81 15.51 11.52 -1.96
CA PHE A 81 14.42 11.85 -1.03
C PHE A 81 14.57 13.18 -0.29
N GLN A 82 15.09 14.19 -0.98
CA GLN A 82 15.36 15.52 -0.42
C GLN A 82 14.09 16.23 0.09
N HIS A 83 12.92 15.87 -0.39
CA HIS A 83 11.63 16.37 0.09
C HIS A 83 11.28 15.93 1.52
N LEU A 84 11.99 14.93 2.07
CA LEU A 84 11.79 14.46 3.44
C LEU A 84 12.55 15.30 4.47
N VAL A 85 13.42 16.23 4.04
CA VAL A 85 14.18 17.13 4.90
C VAL A 85 13.92 18.58 4.55
N ASP A 86 13.94 19.43 5.56
CA ASP A 86 13.87 20.88 5.41
C ASP A 86 15.25 21.50 5.08
N GLY A 87 15.29 22.83 5.00
CA GLY A 87 16.52 23.57 4.70
C GLY A 87 17.64 23.40 5.72
N ASP A 88 17.32 23.00 6.95
CA ASP A 88 18.27 22.76 8.03
C ASP A 88 18.69 21.28 8.11
N GLY A 89 18.16 20.44 7.25
CA GLY A 89 18.42 18.99 7.20
C GLY A 89 17.69 18.19 8.28
N SER A 90 16.69 18.78 8.93
CA SER A 90 15.78 18.09 9.85
C SER A 90 14.66 17.38 9.07
N TRP A 91 14.11 16.31 9.65
CA TRP A 91 12.99 15.63 9.02
C TRP A 91 11.73 16.53 9.00
N VAL A 92 11.16 16.70 7.82
CA VAL A 92 9.89 17.45 7.66
C VAL A 92 8.79 16.76 8.45
N THR A 93 8.03 17.55 9.21
CA THR A 93 6.77 17.11 9.82
C THR A 93 5.63 17.77 9.06
N ARG A 94 4.70 16.94 8.55
CA ARG A 94 3.50 17.42 7.86
C ARG A 94 2.51 17.95 8.89
N ASP A 95 1.81 19.01 8.54
CA ASP A 95 0.72 19.63 9.32
C ASP A 95 -0.67 19.33 8.72
N ASP A 96 -0.70 18.63 7.59
CA ASP A 96 -1.88 18.20 6.85
C ASP A 96 -2.10 16.68 6.86
N VAL A 97 -1.12 15.91 7.35
CA VAL A 97 -1.19 14.44 7.42
C VAL A 97 -0.95 13.95 8.84
N PHE A 98 -1.94 13.31 9.41
CA PHE A 98 -1.85 12.71 10.73
C PHE A 98 -1.76 11.19 10.67
N PHE A 99 -1.02 10.60 11.59
CA PHE A 99 -0.74 9.16 11.65
C PHE A 99 -1.17 8.56 12.98
N VAL A 100 -1.90 7.44 12.92
CA VAL A 100 -2.32 6.68 14.11
C VAL A 100 -2.00 5.20 13.96
N ASP A 101 -1.39 4.61 14.98
CA ASP A 101 -1.17 3.16 15.14
C ASP A 101 -1.53 2.75 16.56
N LEU A 102 -2.65 2.07 16.75
CA LEU A 102 -3.03 1.46 18.04
C LEU A 102 -2.57 0.01 18.16
N THR A 103 -2.32 -0.66 17.04
CA THR A 103 -1.99 -2.09 16.99
C THR A 103 -0.61 -2.42 17.54
N ASN A 104 0.41 -1.61 17.21
CA ASN A 104 1.81 -1.88 17.60
C ASN A 104 2.35 -0.91 18.65
N ARG A 105 2.31 0.39 18.32
CA ARG A 105 3.06 1.41 19.05
C ARG A 105 2.18 2.30 19.91
N ARG A 106 0.87 2.31 19.68
CA ARG A 106 -0.09 3.24 20.30
C ARG A 106 0.36 4.69 20.14
N ILE A 107 0.54 5.08 18.89
CA ILE A 107 1.05 6.37 18.46
C ILE A 107 -0.08 7.13 17.77
N ALA A 108 -0.17 8.43 18.06
CA ALA A 108 -0.99 9.41 17.35
C ALA A 108 -0.14 10.68 17.19
N LYS A 109 0.31 10.99 15.97
CA LYS A 109 1.26 12.10 15.69
C LYS A 109 1.12 12.60 14.27
N TRP A 110 1.56 13.84 14.03
CA TRP A 110 1.80 14.36 12.70
C TRP A 110 2.80 13.50 11.93
N MET A 111 2.55 13.31 10.63
CA MET A 111 3.39 12.46 9.78
C MET A 111 4.79 13.05 9.63
N THR A 112 5.79 12.24 9.95
CA THR A 112 7.21 12.55 9.76
C THR A 112 8.03 11.28 9.63
N VAL A 113 9.27 11.40 9.17
CA VAL A 113 10.22 10.28 9.22
C VAL A 113 10.44 9.86 10.68
N GLY A 114 10.34 8.56 10.94
CA GLY A 114 10.48 8.03 12.31
C GLY A 114 9.22 8.15 13.15
N VAL A 115 8.06 8.44 12.55
CA VAL A 115 6.77 8.42 13.25
C VAL A 115 6.54 7.10 14.00
N MET A 116 7.02 5.97 13.45
CA MET A 116 7.02 4.64 14.06
C MET A 116 8.26 4.35 14.92
N GLY A 117 9.18 5.29 15.12
CA GLY A 117 10.41 5.16 15.91
C GLY A 117 11.65 5.02 15.03
N ARG A 118 12.47 3.97 15.24
CA ARG A 118 13.78 3.83 14.58
C ARG A 118 13.75 3.40 13.11
N ASN A 119 12.62 2.96 12.62
CA ASN A 119 12.46 2.44 11.27
C ASN A 119 11.48 3.30 10.49
N VAL A 120 11.61 3.28 9.16
CA VAL A 120 10.66 3.82 8.21
C VAL A 120 9.91 2.68 7.53
N GLY A 121 8.63 2.89 7.34
CA GLY A 121 7.76 2.03 6.53
C GLY A 121 7.18 2.81 5.34
N PRO A 122 6.24 2.20 4.60
CA PRO A 122 5.63 2.83 3.44
C PRO A 122 4.75 4.04 3.80
N GLU A 123 4.29 4.15 5.05
CA GLU A 123 3.38 5.21 5.51
C GLU A 123 3.90 6.61 5.28
N VAL A 124 5.22 6.83 5.42
CA VAL A 124 5.79 8.18 5.32
C VAL A 124 5.62 8.71 3.91
N GLN A 125 6.19 8.04 2.91
CA GLN A 125 6.12 8.50 1.52
C GLN A 125 4.67 8.45 0.99
N PHE A 126 3.89 7.45 1.38
CA PHE A 126 2.47 7.39 1.07
C PHE A 126 1.73 8.62 1.62
N GLY A 127 1.93 8.95 2.89
CA GLY A 127 1.30 10.11 3.53
C GLY A 127 1.70 11.43 2.87
N PHE A 128 2.99 11.62 2.56
CA PHE A 128 3.46 12.81 1.86
C PHE A 128 2.74 13.00 0.51
N LEU A 129 2.63 11.94 -0.31
CA LEU A 129 1.93 12.01 -1.60
C LEU A 129 0.45 12.32 -1.46
N LEU A 130 -0.23 11.71 -0.48
CA LEU A 130 -1.66 11.92 -0.30
C LEU A 130 -1.96 13.30 0.32
N GLY A 131 -1.08 13.83 1.19
CA GLY A 131 -1.18 15.21 1.66
C GLY A 131 -1.02 16.23 0.53
N ASP A 132 -0.05 16.01 -0.39
CA ASP A 132 0.13 16.88 -1.55
C ASP A 132 -1.05 16.79 -2.56
N TYR A 133 -1.74 15.66 -2.60
CA TYR A 133 -2.86 15.44 -3.50
C TYR A 133 -4.18 16.03 -3.00
N HIS A 134 -4.47 15.90 -1.70
CA HIS A 134 -5.72 16.35 -1.12
C HIS A 134 -5.68 17.82 -0.68
N ASP A 135 -6.81 18.49 -0.79
CA ASP A 135 -7.04 19.78 -0.12
C ASP A 135 -7.46 19.57 1.34
N GLU A 136 -8.02 18.40 1.66
CA GLU A 136 -8.50 18.02 2.98
C GLU A 136 -7.36 17.47 3.84
N MET A 137 -7.57 17.46 5.16
CA MET A 137 -6.69 16.74 6.09
C MET A 137 -6.68 15.24 5.80
N VAL A 138 -5.51 14.62 5.84
CA VAL A 138 -5.32 13.19 5.62
C VAL A 138 -5.05 12.48 6.95
N LEU A 139 -5.78 11.41 7.22
CA LEU A 139 -5.54 10.51 8.34
C LEU A 139 -5.04 9.15 7.84
N VAL A 140 -3.83 8.77 8.20
CA VAL A 140 -3.24 7.46 7.91
C VAL A 140 -3.35 6.58 9.15
N ILE A 141 -4.14 5.51 9.07
CA ILE A 141 -4.27 4.51 10.13
C ILE A 141 -3.45 3.28 9.77
N LYS A 142 -2.53 2.87 10.64
CA LYS A 142 -1.75 1.65 10.49
C LYS A 142 -2.39 0.50 11.27
N ALA A 143 -2.91 -0.49 10.55
CA ALA A 143 -3.48 -1.73 11.07
C ALA A 143 -2.63 -2.93 10.61
N ALA A 144 -1.39 -3.02 11.10
CA ALA A 144 -0.42 -4.02 10.68
C ALA A 144 0.36 -4.60 11.86
N GLN A 145 0.68 -5.90 11.83
CA GLN A 145 1.40 -6.60 12.89
C GLN A 145 2.40 -7.61 12.30
N GLY A 146 3.59 -7.69 12.88
CA GLY A 146 4.63 -8.63 12.45
C GLY A 146 4.20 -10.09 12.48
N ASN A 147 4.71 -10.89 11.52
CA ASN A 147 4.51 -12.33 11.45
C ASN A 147 3.04 -12.77 11.43
N ARG A 148 2.21 -12.13 10.60
CA ARG A 148 0.79 -12.44 10.43
C ARG A 148 0.50 -13.01 9.04
N SER A 149 -0.28 -14.12 8.99
CA SER A 149 -0.73 -14.77 7.76
C SER A 149 -2.16 -14.35 7.42
N ILE A 150 -2.46 -14.24 6.13
CA ILE A 150 -3.84 -14.07 5.67
C ILE A 150 -4.63 -15.39 5.77
N SER A 151 -3.93 -16.53 5.76
CA SER A 151 -4.54 -17.85 5.84
C SER A 151 -4.94 -18.27 7.25
N PHE A 152 -4.54 -17.52 8.29
CA PHE A 152 -4.91 -17.81 9.68
C PHE A 152 -5.13 -16.55 10.51
N ASP A 153 -4.08 -15.74 10.75
CA ASP A 153 -4.13 -14.62 11.71
C ASP A 153 -5.08 -13.52 11.27
N VAL A 154 -4.94 -13.07 10.00
CA VAL A 154 -5.74 -12.01 9.38
C VAL A 154 -6.79 -12.59 8.43
N MET A 155 -7.22 -13.83 8.69
CA MET A 155 -8.24 -14.46 7.84
C MET A 155 -9.55 -13.66 7.90
N PRO A 156 -10.03 -13.16 6.75
CA PRO A 156 -11.25 -12.34 6.72
C PRO A 156 -12.50 -13.18 7.04
N PRO A 157 -13.58 -12.56 7.53
CA PRO A 157 -14.82 -13.24 7.94
C PRO A 157 -15.38 -14.19 6.86
N SER A 158 -15.42 -13.75 5.60
CA SER A 158 -15.92 -14.56 4.47
C SER A 158 -15.06 -15.80 4.17
N SER A 159 -13.83 -15.85 4.65
CA SER A 159 -12.93 -17.01 4.52
C SER A 159 -13.04 -18.01 5.68
N ARG A 160 -13.66 -17.63 6.80
CA ARG A 160 -13.73 -18.44 8.04
C ARG A 160 -15.15 -18.86 8.43
N ILE A 161 -16.06 -18.91 7.45
CA ILE A 161 -17.46 -19.33 7.67
C ILE A 161 -17.48 -20.66 8.41
N GLY A 162 -18.21 -20.71 9.53
CA GLY A 162 -18.32 -21.90 10.37
C GLY A 162 -17.11 -22.20 11.27
N ALA A 163 -16.02 -21.42 11.20
CA ALA A 163 -14.90 -21.59 12.10
C ALA A 163 -15.21 -21.00 13.48
N PRO A 164 -15.03 -21.76 14.60
CA PRO A 164 -15.35 -21.25 15.91
C PRO A 164 -14.33 -20.18 16.36
N LYS A 165 -14.82 -19.16 17.07
CA LYS A 165 -13.98 -18.17 17.76
C LYS A 165 -13.67 -18.66 19.19
N VAL A 166 -12.80 -19.66 19.31
CA VAL A 166 -12.45 -20.26 20.60
C VAL A 166 -11.01 -19.96 20.96
N GLY A 167 -10.79 -19.50 22.19
CA GLY A 167 -9.47 -19.12 22.68
C GLY A 167 -8.99 -17.75 22.17
N LYS A 168 -7.78 -17.36 22.59
CA LYS A 168 -7.19 -16.05 22.27
C LYS A 168 -6.79 -15.93 20.79
N PHE A 169 -6.33 -17.02 20.18
CA PHE A 169 -5.78 -17.04 18.81
C PHE A 169 -6.61 -17.98 17.92
N TYR A 170 -7.80 -17.54 17.54
CA TYR A 170 -8.68 -18.20 16.57
C TYR A 170 -8.40 -17.73 15.13
N LYS A 171 -8.94 -18.42 14.12
CA LYS A 171 -8.79 -17.98 12.74
C LYS A 171 -9.39 -16.59 12.55
N GLY A 172 -8.55 -15.62 12.14
CA GLY A 172 -8.94 -14.24 11.92
C GLY A 172 -8.92 -13.34 13.17
N TRP A 173 -8.35 -13.80 14.27
CA TRP A 173 -8.28 -13.01 15.51
C TRP A 173 -7.58 -11.65 15.32
N GLN A 174 -6.56 -11.59 14.46
CA GLN A 174 -5.86 -10.34 14.19
C GLN A 174 -6.63 -9.44 13.22
N TYR A 175 -7.42 -10.01 12.29
CA TYR A 175 -8.38 -9.25 11.49
C TYR A 175 -9.37 -8.52 12.40
N ASP A 176 -9.96 -9.24 13.34
CA ASP A 176 -10.91 -8.65 14.30
C ASP A 176 -10.25 -7.56 15.15
N ALA A 177 -8.98 -7.76 15.56
CA ALA A 177 -8.23 -6.75 16.29
C ALA A 177 -7.93 -5.50 15.44
N PHE A 178 -7.55 -5.67 14.16
CA PHE A 178 -7.32 -4.54 13.24
C PHE A 178 -8.59 -3.71 13.03
N VAL A 179 -9.71 -4.38 12.84
CA VAL A 179 -11.03 -3.73 12.70
C VAL A 179 -11.40 -2.99 13.98
N ALA A 180 -11.27 -3.63 15.13
CA ALA A 180 -11.59 -3.02 16.43
C ALA A 180 -10.72 -1.79 16.73
N ASP A 181 -9.41 -1.87 16.51
CA ASP A 181 -8.50 -0.74 16.68
C ASP A 181 -8.84 0.42 15.73
N THR A 182 -9.18 0.10 14.47
CA THR A 182 -9.58 1.12 13.48
C THR A 182 -10.89 1.80 13.86
N HIS A 183 -11.93 1.06 14.24
CA HIS A 183 -13.18 1.65 14.74
C HIS A 183 -12.94 2.50 15.98
N LYS A 184 -12.12 2.01 16.92
CA LYS A 184 -11.76 2.80 18.10
C LYS A 184 -11.17 4.16 17.74
N ILE A 185 -10.33 4.24 16.70
CA ILE A 185 -9.79 5.53 16.21
C ILE A 185 -10.92 6.37 15.60
N LEU A 186 -11.71 5.79 14.70
CA LEU A 186 -12.76 6.50 13.95
C LEU A 186 -13.89 7.01 14.84
N ASP A 187 -14.26 6.24 15.88
CA ASP A 187 -15.31 6.60 16.84
C ASP A 187 -14.83 7.67 17.85
N ASN A 188 -13.51 7.88 17.98
CA ASN A 188 -12.91 8.78 18.95
C ASN A 188 -11.89 9.73 18.29
N LEU A 189 -12.18 10.22 17.08
CA LEU A 189 -11.25 11.06 16.31
C LEU A 189 -10.74 12.27 17.09
N LYS A 190 -11.56 12.91 17.89
CA LYS A 190 -11.17 14.07 18.72
C LYS A 190 -10.09 13.72 19.76
N GLU A 191 -10.06 12.46 20.24
CA GLU A 191 -9.01 11.97 21.15
C GLU A 191 -7.67 11.75 20.44
N TYR A 192 -7.73 11.19 19.22
CA TYR A 192 -6.54 10.77 18.48
C TYR A 192 -6.00 11.79 17.50
N PHE A 193 -6.83 12.72 17.02
CA PHE A 193 -6.48 13.70 16.01
C PHE A 193 -6.82 15.12 16.49
N PRO A 194 -5.82 15.91 16.94
CA PRO A 194 -6.04 17.20 17.60
C PRO A 194 -6.81 18.24 16.77
N ALA A 195 -6.62 18.22 15.44
CA ALA A 195 -7.29 19.16 14.52
C ALA A 195 -8.70 18.71 14.11
N TYR A 196 -9.25 17.63 14.72
CA TYR A 196 -10.61 17.19 14.43
C TYR A 196 -11.64 17.99 15.23
N GLU A 197 -12.49 18.73 14.54
CA GLU A 197 -13.56 19.57 15.14
C GLU A 197 -14.98 19.08 14.81
N GLY A 198 -15.10 17.83 14.33
CA GLY A 198 -16.42 17.24 14.01
C GLY A 198 -16.81 17.33 12.53
N GLN A 199 -15.86 17.66 11.64
CA GLN A 199 -16.08 17.78 10.19
C GLN A 199 -16.38 16.44 9.49
N GLY A 200 -16.34 15.31 10.21
CA GLY A 200 -16.58 13.99 9.66
C GLY A 200 -15.35 13.38 8.97
N TYR A 201 -15.52 12.23 8.37
CA TYR A 201 -14.46 11.54 7.61
C TYR A 201 -15.02 10.71 6.45
N GLU A 202 -14.16 10.40 5.51
CA GLU A 202 -14.39 9.47 4.40
C GLU A 202 -13.27 8.42 4.39
N ILE A 203 -13.62 7.13 4.26
CA ILE A 203 -12.63 6.09 3.99
C ILE A 203 -12.21 6.21 2.52
N ALA A 204 -11.08 6.85 2.28
CA ALA A 204 -10.60 7.19 0.95
C ALA A 204 -9.79 6.05 0.29
N GLY A 205 -9.33 5.06 1.07
CA GLY A 205 -8.65 3.91 0.48
C GLY A 205 -7.98 2.96 1.46
N PHE A 206 -7.56 1.83 0.92
CA PHE A 206 -6.88 0.77 1.66
C PHE A 206 -5.56 0.42 0.99
N CYS A 207 -4.55 0.08 1.80
CA CYS A 207 -3.30 -0.50 1.32
C CYS A 207 -3.02 -1.84 1.99
N TRP A 208 -2.47 -2.79 1.23
CA TRP A 208 -2.08 -4.11 1.73
C TRP A 208 -0.64 -4.46 1.36
N TRP A 209 0.17 -4.85 2.35
CA TRP A 209 1.51 -5.41 2.13
C TRP A 209 1.79 -6.57 3.07
N GLN A 210 1.55 -7.78 2.54
CA GLN A 210 1.70 -9.04 3.29
C GLN A 210 2.03 -10.17 2.32
N GLY A 211 2.52 -11.31 2.80
CA GLY A 211 2.73 -12.53 2.02
C GLY A 211 3.88 -13.40 2.52
N HIS A 212 4.83 -12.86 3.30
CA HIS A 212 5.96 -13.65 3.79
C HIS A 212 5.53 -14.85 4.65
N LYS A 213 4.60 -14.64 5.57
CA LYS A 213 4.11 -15.70 6.48
C LYS A 213 3.33 -16.80 5.76
N ASP A 214 2.77 -16.51 4.60
CA ASP A 214 2.04 -17.46 3.77
C ASP A 214 2.89 -18.09 2.67
N ALA A 215 4.23 -17.97 2.75
CA ALA A 215 5.16 -18.58 1.79
C ALA A 215 4.91 -20.09 1.65
N GLY A 216 4.64 -20.53 0.42
CA GLY A 216 4.30 -21.93 0.12
C GLY A 216 2.81 -22.22 0.11
N LEU A 217 1.93 -21.29 0.50
CA LEU A 217 0.51 -21.41 0.25
C LEU A 217 0.24 -21.41 -1.25
N SER A 218 -0.70 -22.22 -1.73
CA SER A 218 -1.02 -22.23 -3.15
C SER A 218 -1.64 -20.91 -3.59
N GLN A 219 -1.39 -20.52 -4.84
CA GLN A 219 -1.95 -19.31 -5.45
C GLN A 219 -3.46 -19.18 -5.19
N ARG A 220 -4.23 -20.25 -5.47
CA ARG A 220 -5.71 -20.27 -5.35
C ARG A 220 -6.18 -19.92 -3.93
N TYR A 221 -5.49 -20.43 -2.89
CA TYR A 221 -5.91 -20.17 -1.51
C TYR A 221 -5.60 -18.75 -1.08
N TYR A 222 -4.39 -18.27 -1.35
CA TYR A 222 -4.03 -16.89 -1.04
C TYR A 222 -4.93 -15.89 -1.77
N GLU A 223 -5.13 -16.09 -3.07
CA GLU A 223 -5.98 -15.26 -3.91
C GLU A 223 -7.42 -15.16 -3.36
N ARG A 224 -8.04 -16.31 -3.03
CA ARG A 224 -9.38 -16.33 -2.43
C ARG A 224 -9.43 -15.53 -1.13
N HIS A 225 -8.44 -15.69 -0.24
CA HIS A 225 -8.41 -14.94 1.01
C HIS A 225 -8.22 -13.44 0.77
N LEU A 226 -7.43 -13.05 -0.23
CA LEU A 226 -7.20 -11.65 -0.56
C LEU A 226 -8.46 -10.99 -1.16
N VAL A 227 -9.16 -11.67 -2.06
CA VAL A 227 -10.47 -11.21 -2.57
C VAL A 227 -11.48 -11.00 -1.45
N ASN A 228 -11.58 -11.97 -0.54
CA ASN A 228 -12.46 -11.86 0.61
C ASN A 228 -12.04 -10.72 1.56
N LEU A 229 -10.73 -10.51 1.78
CA LEU A 229 -10.22 -9.41 2.59
C LEU A 229 -10.61 -8.04 2.02
N ILE A 230 -10.48 -7.86 0.70
CA ILE A 230 -10.86 -6.61 0.03
C ILE A 230 -12.36 -6.33 0.24
N ASN A 231 -13.20 -7.33 -0.02
CA ASN A 231 -14.65 -7.18 0.12
C ASN A 231 -15.08 -6.98 1.57
N ASP A 232 -14.50 -7.74 2.50
CA ASP A 232 -14.83 -7.66 3.92
C ASP A 232 -14.40 -6.31 4.53
N PHE A 233 -13.21 -5.77 4.17
CA PHE A 233 -12.81 -4.42 4.59
C PHE A 233 -13.74 -3.34 4.03
N ARG A 234 -14.07 -3.41 2.74
CA ARG A 234 -15.01 -2.46 2.12
C ARG A 234 -16.39 -2.49 2.78
N SER A 235 -16.88 -3.68 3.09
CA SER A 235 -18.15 -3.87 3.80
C SER A 235 -18.11 -3.34 5.22
N GLU A 236 -17.07 -3.69 5.97
CA GLU A 236 -16.88 -3.31 7.37
C GLU A 236 -16.84 -1.80 7.55
N PHE A 237 -16.05 -1.13 6.73
CA PHE A 237 -15.88 0.33 6.78
C PHE A 237 -16.87 1.11 5.91
N LYS A 238 -17.91 0.44 5.37
CA LYS A 238 -18.98 1.05 4.54
C LYS A 238 -18.44 1.85 3.34
N ALA A 239 -17.36 1.36 2.74
CA ALA A 239 -16.66 1.99 1.63
C ALA A 239 -16.57 1.04 0.42
N PRO A 240 -17.72 0.66 -0.22
CA PRO A 240 -17.80 -0.44 -1.18
C PRO A 240 -16.97 -0.24 -2.45
N LYS A 241 -16.64 1.00 -2.78
CA LYS A 241 -15.82 1.34 -3.96
C LYS A 241 -14.45 1.90 -3.63
N ALA A 242 -14.12 2.06 -2.34
CA ALA A 242 -12.84 2.66 -1.95
C ALA A 242 -11.66 1.94 -2.63
N PRO A 243 -10.72 2.68 -3.21
CA PRO A 243 -9.52 2.14 -3.84
C PRO A 243 -8.73 1.22 -2.92
N PHE A 244 -8.18 0.14 -3.48
CA PHE A 244 -7.40 -0.84 -2.74
C PHE A 244 -6.05 -1.09 -3.45
N ALA A 245 -4.96 -0.59 -2.89
CA ALA A 245 -3.62 -0.73 -3.44
C ALA A 245 -2.85 -1.85 -2.73
N ILE A 246 -2.22 -2.74 -3.50
CA ILE A 246 -1.52 -3.92 -3.00
C ILE A 246 -0.06 -3.85 -3.43
N ALA A 247 0.87 -3.77 -2.47
CA ALA A 247 2.27 -4.05 -2.74
C ALA A 247 2.46 -5.59 -2.71
N THR A 248 2.98 -6.16 -3.78
CA THR A 248 3.20 -7.60 -3.86
C THR A 248 4.37 -8.03 -2.96
N VAL A 249 4.60 -9.34 -2.80
CA VAL A 249 5.90 -9.82 -2.34
C VAL A 249 6.96 -9.54 -3.42
N GLY A 250 8.17 -9.11 -2.99
CA GLY A 250 9.26 -8.72 -3.89
C GLY A 250 10.63 -9.31 -3.50
N PHE A 251 10.65 -10.31 -2.60
CA PHE A 251 11.89 -10.89 -2.06
C PHE A 251 12.78 -11.47 -3.16
N ASP A 252 14.08 -11.15 -3.11
CA ASP A 252 15.11 -11.53 -4.08
C ASP A 252 14.85 -11.02 -5.52
N GLY A 253 13.92 -10.10 -5.70
CA GLY A 253 13.65 -9.49 -6.99
C GLY A 253 13.33 -10.53 -8.08
N LYS A 254 14.12 -10.53 -9.18
CA LYS A 254 13.99 -11.51 -10.26
C LYS A 254 14.38 -12.94 -9.86
N GLY A 255 15.18 -13.10 -8.78
CA GLY A 255 15.60 -14.40 -8.23
C GLY A 255 14.58 -15.04 -7.29
N MET A 256 13.36 -14.50 -7.20
CA MET A 256 12.35 -14.92 -6.25
C MET A 256 12.12 -16.43 -6.18
N ASN A 257 12.14 -16.97 -4.96
CA ASN A 257 11.89 -18.38 -4.70
C ASN A 257 10.47 -18.80 -5.11
N LYS A 258 10.31 -20.03 -5.61
CA LYS A 258 9.03 -20.61 -6.08
C LYS A 258 7.89 -20.47 -5.06
N LYS A 259 8.16 -20.58 -3.76
CA LYS A 259 7.14 -20.43 -2.70
C LYS A 259 6.53 -19.01 -2.64
N TYR A 260 7.31 -17.97 -2.97
CA TYR A 260 6.83 -16.60 -3.06
C TYR A 260 6.19 -16.29 -4.41
N LEU A 261 6.62 -16.96 -5.48
CA LEU A 261 5.99 -16.79 -6.79
C LEU A 261 4.49 -17.16 -6.79
N GLN A 262 4.07 -18.13 -5.97
CA GLN A 262 2.64 -18.44 -5.83
C GLN A 262 1.87 -17.27 -5.21
N ILE A 263 2.47 -16.63 -4.18
CA ILE A 263 1.87 -15.46 -3.52
C ILE A 263 1.83 -14.25 -4.48
N LEU A 264 2.94 -13.99 -5.18
CA LEU A 264 3.01 -12.93 -6.19
C LEU A 264 1.92 -13.09 -7.25
N LYS A 265 1.79 -14.30 -7.82
CA LYS A 265 0.76 -14.60 -8.84
C LYS A 265 -0.66 -14.36 -8.30
N ALA A 266 -0.92 -14.75 -7.06
CA ALA A 266 -2.21 -14.51 -6.41
C ALA A 266 -2.48 -13.01 -6.24
N GLN A 267 -1.48 -12.26 -5.78
CA GLN A 267 -1.59 -10.81 -5.59
C GLN A 267 -1.80 -10.09 -6.92
N MET A 268 -1.08 -10.46 -7.98
CA MET A 268 -1.28 -9.87 -9.31
C MET A 268 -2.64 -10.21 -9.91
N ALA A 269 -3.13 -11.42 -9.69
CA ALA A 269 -4.40 -11.89 -10.26
C ALA A 269 -5.61 -11.09 -9.77
N VAL A 270 -5.61 -10.56 -8.53
CA VAL A 270 -6.76 -9.81 -7.99
C VAL A 270 -6.96 -8.44 -8.63
N SER A 271 -5.98 -7.92 -9.35
CA SER A 271 -6.10 -6.67 -10.12
C SER A 271 -6.26 -6.90 -11.63
N ASP A 272 -6.48 -8.15 -12.04
CA ASP A 272 -6.78 -8.52 -13.42
C ASP A 272 -8.28 -8.26 -13.72
N PRO A 273 -8.61 -7.28 -14.58
CA PRO A 273 -10.00 -6.91 -14.85
C PRO A 273 -10.77 -7.98 -15.63
N GLU A 274 -10.08 -8.89 -16.33
CA GLU A 274 -10.73 -10.01 -17.00
C GLU A 274 -11.17 -11.08 -15.98
N LYS A 275 -10.41 -11.24 -14.90
CA LYS A 275 -10.68 -12.22 -13.84
C LYS A 275 -11.63 -11.68 -12.76
N TYR A 276 -11.46 -10.41 -12.39
CA TYR A 276 -12.23 -9.71 -11.35
C TYR A 276 -12.76 -8.37 -11.89
N PRO A 277 -13.77 -8.39 -12.78
CA PRO A 277 -14.33 -7.17 -13.37
C PRO A 277 -14.89 -6.20 -12.31
N GLU A 278 -15.36 -6.72 -11.16
CA GLU A 278 -15.82 -5.91 -10.02
C GLU A 278 -14.70 -5.09 -9.36
N PHE A 279 -13.44 -5.44 -9.60
CA PHE A 279 -12.26 -4.73 -9.10
C PHE A 279 -11.63 -3.81 -10.14
N ALA A 280 -12.16 -3.79 -11.35
CA ALA A 280 -11.64 -2.96 -12.43
C ALA A 280 -11.64 -1.48 -12.03
N GLY A 281 -10.47 -0.83 -12.13
CA GLY A 281 -10.29 0.59 -11.83
C GLY A 281 -10.14 0.94 -10.34
N ASN A 282 -10.48 0.03 -9.41
CA ASN A 282 -10.44 0.33 -7.97
C ASN A 282 -9.66 -0.68 -7.10
N VAL A 283 -9.02 -1.69 -7.71
CA VAL A 283 -8.01 -2.56 -7.07
C VAL A 283 -6.78 -2.62 -7.94
N LYS A 284 -5.62 -2.32 -7.37
CA LYS A 284 -4.35 -2.35 -8.10
C LYS A 284 -3.27 -3.06 -7.31
N SER A 285 -2.67 -4.08 -7.94
CA SER A 285 -1.46 -4.75 -7.45
C SER A 285 -0.24 -4.21 -8.15
N ILE A 286 0.79 -3.92 -7.37
CA ILE A 286 2.05 -3.32 -7.81
C ILE A 286 3.15 -4.35 -7.64
N ASP A 287 3.82 -4.72 -8.73
CA ASP A 287 5.00 -5.59 -8.66
C ASP A 287 6.19 -4.83 -8.10
N ILE A 288 6.52 -5.11 -6.84
CA ILE A 288 7.63 -4.44 -6.16
C ILE A 288 8.96 -5.19 -6.26
N ARG A 289 9.07 -6.26 -7.05
CA ARG A 289 10.35 -6.96 -7.27
C ARG A 289 11.48 -6.05 -7.76
N PRO A 290 11.24 -5.04 -8.62
CA PRO A 290 12.28 -4.08 -9.02
C PRO A 290 12.82 -3.22 -7.86
N LEU A 291 12.10 -3.13 -6.75
CA LEU A 291 12.48 -2.36 -5.56
C LEU A 291 13.37 -3.14 -4.58
N TRP A 292 13.65 -4.42 -4.86
CA TRP A 292 14.60 -5.21 -4.09
C TRP A 292 16.01 -4.63 -4.16
N ARG A 293 16.66 -4.54 -3.00
CA ARG A 293 18.08 -4.20 -2.88
C ARG A 293 18.83 -5.35 -2.24
N SER A 294 20.03 -5.64 -2.74
CA SER A 294 20.86 -6.73 -2.23
C SER A 294 21.32 -6.48 -0.79
N GLY A 295 21.78 -7.53 -0.11
CA GLY A 295 22.36 -7.38 1.24
C GLY A 295 23.62 -6.50 1.24
N GLY A 296 24.40 -6.47 0.14
CA GLY A 296 25.57 -5.62 -0.01
C GLY A 296 25.23 -4.12 -0.10
N ASP A 297 24.05 -3.80 -0.62
CA ASP A 297 23.54 -2.43 -0.78
C ASP A 297 22.61 -2.01 0.36
N SER A 298 22.63 -2.74 1.48
CA SER A 298 21.62 -2.61 2.54
C SER A 298 22.23 -2.70 3.93
N PRO A 299 21.60 -2.13 4.95
CA PRO A 299 22.13 -2.09 6.32
C PRO A 299 22.11 -3.46 7.02
N SER A 300 21.32 -4.43 6.53
CA SER A 300 21.23 -5.77 7.12
C SER A 300 21.12 -6.87 6.05
N GLY A 301 21.22 -8.16 6.47
CA GLY A 301 20.98 -9.31 5.62
C GLY A 301 19.61 -9.99 5.85
N ALA A 302 18.67 -9.30 6.50
CA ALA A 302 17.34 -9.85 6.79
C ALA A 302 16.44 -9.78 5.53
N GLY A 303 16.65 -10.69 4.57
CA GLY A 303 15.94 -10.70 3.28
C GLY A 303 14.43 -10.65 3.39
N TYR A 304 13.83 -11.29 4.39
CA TYR A 304 12.39 -11.23 4.67
C TYR A 304 11.88 -9.82 5.10
N HIS A 305 12.81 -8.92 5.43
CA HIS A 305 12.55 -7.50 5.67
C HIS A 305 13.29 -6.61 4.67
N TYR A 306 13.42 -7.05 3.41
CA TYR A 306 14.11 -6.31 2.33
C TYR A 306 15.47 -5.78 2.78
N ASN A 307 16.21 -6.57 3.57
CA ASN A 307 17.52 -6.24 4.15
C ASN A 307 17.55 -4.96 5.00
N GLY A 308 16.41 -4.50 5.50
CA GLY A 308 16.28 -3.24 6.23
C GLY A 308 16.52 -2.00 5.37
N ASN A 309 16.45 -2.12 4.05
CA ASN A 309 16.77 -1.06 3.11
C ASN A 309 15.67 0.00 3.06
N ALA A 310 15.95 1.21 3.53
CA ALA A 310 14.98 2.30 3.61
C ALA A 310 14.51 2.77 2.21
N GLU A 311 15.36 2.66 1.17
CA GLU A 311 14.95 2.99 -0.20
C GLU A 311 13.78 2.12 -0.66
N THR A 312 13.83 0.80 -0.39
CA THR A 312 12.74 -0.11 -0.72
C THR A 312 11.43 0.31 -0.05
N TYR A 313 11.46 0.61 1.25
CA TYR A 313 10.24 1.01 1.99
C TYR A 313 9.67 2.34 1.51
N THR A 314 10.54 3.33 1.25
CA THR A 314 10.12 4.63 0.73
C THR A 314 9.52 4.50 -0.67
N LEU A 315 10.16 3.74 -1.57
CA LEU A 315 9.65 3.52 -2.93
C LEU A 315 8.36 2.67 -2.96
N VAL A 316 8.17 1.75 -2.01
CA VAL A 316 6.87 1.04 -1.88
C VAL A 316 5.78 2.02 -1.45
N GLY A 317 6.06 2.92 -0.52
CA GLY A 317 5.14 3.99 -0.14
C GLY A 317 4.78 4.90 -1.31
N ASP A 318 5.77 5.27 -2.12
CA ASP A 318 5.59 6.05 -3.35
C ASP A 318 4.68 5.32 -4.35
N ALA A 319 4.98 4.06 -4.63
CA ALA A 319 4.21 3.26 -5.57
C ALA A 319 2.74 3.07 -5.13
N LEU A 320 2.51 2.79 -3.84
CA LEU A 320 1.16 2.68 -3.27
C LEU A 320 0.41 4.02 -3.38
N GLY A 321 1.06 5.14 -3.05
CA GLY A 321 0.47 6.47 -3.11
C GLY A 321 0.10 6.90 -4.53
N ARG A 322 0.99 6.70 -5.49
CA ARG A 322 0.73 7.03 -6.91
C ARG A 322 -0.40 6.22 -7.50
N GLU A 323 -0.46 4.91 -7.24
CA GLU A 323 -1.56 4.08 -7.73
C GLU A 323 -2.88 4.42 -7.01
N MET A 324 -2.84 4.78 -5.73
CA MET A 324 -4.00 5.29 -5.00
C MET A 324 -4.56 6.55 -5.68
N ILE A 325 -3.71 7.55 -5.94
CA ILE A 325 -4.09 8.80 -6.63
C ILE A 325 -4.67 8.53 -8.02
N LYS A 326 -4.08 7.60 -8.79
CA LYS A 326 -4.61 7.24 -10.11
C LYS A 326 -6.02 6.66 -10.03
N MET A 327 -6.27 5.77 -9.05
CA MET A 327 -7.60 5.18 -8.84
C MET A 327 -8.63 6.24 -8.40
N LEU A 328 -8.25 7.16 -7.49
CA LEU A 328 -9.11 8.27 -7.06
C LEU A 328 -9.51 9.17 -8.22
N LYS A 329 -8.54 9.59 -9.06
CA LYS A 329 -8.80 10.41 -10.26
C LYS A 329 -9.73 9.71 -11.25
N SER A 330 -9.61 8.39 -11.40
CA SER A 330 -10.49 7.62 -12.29
C SER A 330 -11.93 7.59 -11.78
N GLU A 331 -12.16 7.54 -10.47
CA GLU A 331 -13.49 7.63 -9.86
C GLU A 331 -14.11 9.02 -10.00
N GLU A 332 -13.33 10.08 -9.90
CA GLU A 332 -13.80 11.45 -10.09
C GLU A 332 -14.32 11.66 -11.51
N VAL A 333 -13.61 11.16 -12.52
CA VAL A 333 -14.03 11.25 -13.94
C VAL A 333 -15.35 10.50 -14.21
N LEU A 334 -15.63 9.42 -13.49
CA LEU A 334 -16.85 8.63 -13.66
C LEU A 334 -18.09 9.24 -12.95
N LYS A 335 -17.92 10.29 -12.14
CA LYS A 335 -19.03 11.00 -11.45
C LYS A 335 -19.61 12.16 -12.27
N PHE A 336 -19.01 12.48 -13.42
CA PHE A 336 -19.46 13.50 -14.39
C PHE A 336 -19.91 12.84 -15.69
#